data_0606af237df784f4025ab067038614e7
#
_entry.id   0606af237df784f4025ab067038614e7
#
_cell.length_a   1.000
_cell.length_b   1.000
_cell.length_c   1.000
_cell.angle_alpha   90.00
_cell.angle_beta   90.00
_cell.angle_gamma   90.00
#
_symmetry.space_group_name_H-M   'P 1'
#
loop_
_entity.id
_entity.type
_entity.pdbx_description
1 polymer ?
#
loop_
_entity_poly.entity_id
_entity_poly.type
_entity_poly.pdbx_seq_one_letter_code
_entity_poly.pdbx_strand_id
1 'polypeptide(L)'
;TPDVLGAVPDIAGGGEREELVAGQVKAVSERLAGENPGMDVEIKSFFGGNQYFAFVIEVFRDVRLVGAPPTSIGKFGGDTDNWMWPRHTGDFSVFRVYAGPDNRPADYSPENRPYKAEKFLKISLGGYDEGDFAMIMGFPGSTQRYMTSYEIDRLLEVENPQRIFIRGERQAILKEDMAASAKVRIQYASKYAQSSNYWKNSIGKSRGIRRLDVKGRKQEQEAAFTAWAAKNTLPTEGYSNALNLIRESVEETAPYFASSQYLSEAIGRSVEILAPARLAVSKKGGELTEALKAFYKDYNMPTDRRVAKRMFRIVGENCKELPSVFAEVIGKRFGGDTDAYVDYLYDNSVFADERKALA
;
A
#
# COMPACT_ATOMS: atom_id res chain seq x y z
N THR A 1 23.88 -9.71 -0.84
CA THR A 1 23.16 -10.97 -0.52
C THR A 1 23.99 -11.87 0.38
N PRO A 2 25.24 -12.22 0.06
CA PRO A 2 26.05 -13.11 0.93
C PRO A 2 26.16 -12.61 2.37
N ASP A 3 26.34 -11.32 2.58
CA ASP A 3 26.46 -10.71 3.93
C ASP A 3 25.18 -10.90 4.79
N VAL A 4 24.03 -11.06 4.16
CA VAL A 4 22.75 -11.26 4.87
C VAL A 4 22.41 -12.74 4.97
N LEU A 5 22.42 -13.48 3.85
CA LEU A 5 21.95 -14.87 3.81
C LEU A 5 23.04 -15.90 4.15
N GLY A 6 24.33 -15.56 3.91
CA GLY A 6 25.42 -16.50 4.14
C GLY A 6 25.62 -16.89 5.60
N ALA A 7 25.14 -16.08 6.55
CA ALA A 7 25.17 -16.36 7.98
C ALA A 7 23.86 -16.96 8.54
N VAL A 8 22.83 -17.13 7.68
CA VAL A 8 21.53 -17.68 8.09
C VAL A 8 21.49 -19.16 7.73
N PRO A 9 21.37 -20.06 8.71
CA PRO A 9 21.26 -21.49 8.45
C PRO A 9 20.02 -21.83 7.61
N ASP A 10 20.11 -22.88 6.83
CA ASP A 10 18.97 -23.42 6.09
C ASP A 10 18.10 -24.25 7.04
N ILE A 11 17.22 -23.56 7.76
CA ILE A 11 16.33 -24.13 8.78
C ILE A 11 14.89 -24.15 8.28
N ALA A 12 14.16 -25.19 8.66
CA ALA A 12 12.78 -25.43 8.19
C ALA A 12 11.70 -24.62 8.92
N GLY A 13 12.01 -23.58 9.66
CA GLY A 13 11.03 -22.79 10.44
C GLY A 13 10.95 -21.33 9.98
N GLY A 14 9.76 -20.90 9.47
CA GLY A 14 9.60 -19.55 8.90
C GLY A 14 9.94 -18.41 9.86
N GLY A 15 9.44 -18.42 11.10
CA GLY A 15 9.61 -17.32 12.06
C GLY A 15 11.05 -17.14 12.54
N GLU A 16 11.74 -18.24 12.87
CA GLU A 16 13.14 -18.20 13.30
C GLU A 16 14.06 -17.69 12.18
N ARG A 17 13.82 -18.13 10.95
CA ARG A 17 14.56 -17.63 9.79
C ARG A 17 14.36 -16.13 9.59
N GLU A 18 13.14 -15.64 9.74
CA GLU A 18 12.84 -14.20 9.62
C GLU A 18 13.58 -13.37 10.66
N GLU A 19 13.64 -13.83 11.92
CA GLU A 19 14.38 -13.15 12.99
C GLU A 19 15.89 -13.12 12.72
N LEU A 20 16.46 -14.22 12.26
CA LEU A 20 17.89 -14.30 11.91
C LEU A 20 18.22 -13.36 10.73
N VAL A 21 17.40 -13.37 9.69
CA VAL A 21 17.56 -12.47 8.54
C VAL A 21 17.46 -11.00 8.99
N ALA A 22 16.49 -10.66 9.83
CA ALA A 22 16.35 -9.30 10.36
C ALA A 22 17.57 -8.88 11.19
N GLY A 23 18.12 -9.77 11.99
CA GLY A 23 19.37 -9.56 12.73
C GLY A 23 20.57 -9.27 11.81
N GLN A 24 20.73 -10.05 10.74
CA GLN A 24 21.80 -9.84 9.76
C GLN A 24 21.61 -8.54 8.96
N VAL A 25 20.40 -8.24 8.54
CA VAL A 25 20.06 -6.96 7.89
C VAL A 25 20.47 -5.79 8.77
N LYS A 26 20.13 -5.83 10.06
CA LYS A 26 20.51 -4.79 11.02
C LYS A 26 22.04 -4.68 11.16
N ALA A 27 22.75 -5.77 11.35
CA ALA A 27 24.20 -5.78 11.49
C ALA A 27 24.92 -5.21 10.25
N VAL A 28 24.48 -5.61 9.05
CA VAL A 28 25.03 -5.08 7.79
C VAL A 28 24.72 -3.59 7.63
N SER A 29 23.52 -3.15 8.00
CA SER A 29 23.13 -1.75 7.95
C SER A 29 23.98 -0.89 8.88
N GLU A 30 24.21 -1.33 10.13
CA GLU A 30 25.04 -0.64 11.11
C GLU A 30 26.51 -0.55 10.66
N ARG A 31 27.06 -1.63 10.11
CA ARG A 31 28.41 -1.65 9.55
C ARG A 31 28.56 -0.64 8.42
N LEU A 32 27.65 -0.68 7.43
CA LEU A 32 27.71 0.21 6.28
C LEU A 32 27.47 1.69 6.67
N ALA A 33 26.63 1.96 7.65
CA ALA A 33 26.47 3.30 8.20
C ALA A 33 27.74 3.83 8.86
N GLY A 34 28.47 2.97 9.57
CA GLY A 34 29.80 3.30 10.13
C GLY A 34 30.86 3.60 9.06
N GLU A 35 30.81 2.87 7.95
CA GLU A 35 31.73 3.05 6.80
C GLU A 35 31.37 4.29 5.95
N ASN A 36 30.13 4.81 6.04
CA ASN A 36 29.63 5.93 5.25
C ASN A 36 29.01 7.03 6.14
N PRO A 37 29.81 7.75 6.92
CA PRO A 37 29.31 8.77 7.84
C PRO A 37 28.53 9.86 7.12
N GLY A 38 27.34 10.19 7.64
CA GLY A 38 26.46 11.22 7.08
C GLY A 38 25.57 10.76 5.93
N MET A 39 25.62 9.46 5.57
CA MET A 39 24.72 8.85 4.60
C MET A 39 23.71 7.95 5.30
N ASP A 40 22.53 7.82 4.72
CA ASP A 40 21.52 6.83 5.15
C ASP A 40 21.80 5.48 4.48
N VAL A 41 21.57 4.39 5.21
CA VAL A 41 21.71 3.03 4.68
C VAL A 41 20.38 2.31 4.73
N GLU A 42 19.93 1.85 3.58
CA GLU A 42 18.69 1.09 3.44
C GLU A 42 18.98 -0.27 2.79
N ILE A 43 18.59 -1.37 3.44
CA ILE A 43 18.72 -2.71 2.88
C ILE A 43 17.34 -3.19 2.42
N LYS A 44 17.24 -3.53 1.15
CA LYS A 44 16.00 -4.04 0.53
C LYS A 44 16.16 -5.49 0.09
N SER A 45 15.11 -6.27 0.35
CA SER A 45 14.97 -7.63 -0.18
C SER A 45 14.35 -7.59 -1.56
N PHE A 46 14.82 -8.46 -2.44
CA PHE A 46 14.33 -8.67 -3.80
C PHE A 46 14.00 -10.14 -4.02
N PHE A 47 13.13 -10.42 -4.97
CA PHE A 47 12.74 -11.77 -5.38
C PHE A 47 12.29 -12.64 -4.19
N GLY A 48 11.36 -12.10 -3.38
CA GLY A 48 10.82 -12.83 -2.22
C GLY A 48 11.85 -13.13 -1.13
N GLY A 49 12.91 -12.32 -0.99
CA GLY A 49 13.96 -12.50 0.02
C GLY A 49 15.15 -13.36 -0.45
N ASN A 50 15.21 -13.71 -1.75
CA ASN A 50 16.34 -14.45 -2.30
C ASN A 50 17.57 -13.58 -2.58
N GLN A 51 17.38 -12.26 -2.68
CA GLN A 51 18.48 -11.31 -2.87
C GLN A 51 18.30 -10.10 -1.97
N TYR A 52 19.43 -9.55 -1.51
CA TYR A 52 19.47 -8.35 -0.70
C TYR A 52 20.48 -7.36 -1.29
N PHE A 53 20.05 -6.10 -1.39
CA PHE A 53 20.89 -5.00 -1.84
C PHE A 53 20.91 -3.91 -0.76
N ALA A 54 22.10 -3.39 -0.48
CA ALA A 54 22.27 -2.22 0.36
C ALA A 54 22.35 -0.96 -0.53
N PHE A 55 21.58 0.03 -0.18
CA PHE A 55 21.60 1.36 -0.78
C PHE A 55 22.23 2.30 0.22
N VAL A 56 23.34 2.91 -0.16
CA VAL A 56 23.96 4.00 0.59
C VAL A 56 23.50 5.30 -0.06
N ILE A 57 22.76 6.12 0.69
CA ILE A 57 21.94 7.20 0.14
C ILE A 57 22.41 8.53 0.73
N GLU A 58 22.77 9.48 -0.14
CA GLU A 58 23.00 10.87 0.25
C GLU A 58 21.64 11.61 0.27
N VAL A 59 21.24 12.16 1.42
CA VAL A 59 19.90 12.75 1.62
C VAL A 59 20.01 14.27 1.72
N PHE A 60 19.45 14.97 0.73
CA PHE A 60 19.30 16.42 0.76
C PHE A 60 17.97 16.80 1.42
N ARG A 61 18.03 17.57 2.52
CA ARG A 61 16.86 17.97 3.32
C ARG A 61 16.31 19.34 2.98
N ASP A 62 17.12 20.24 2.40
CA ASP A 62 16.65 21.55 1.94
C ASP A 62 16.16 21.45 0.49
N VAL A 63 14.87 21.12 0.34
CA VAL A 63 14.20 21.02 -0.97
C VAL A 63 13.09 22.03 -1.03
N ARG A 64 13.15 22.96 -2.00
CA ARG A 64 12.22 24.09 -2.10
C ARG A 64 11.34 23.96 -3.34
N LEU A 65 10.04 24.24 -3.17
CA LEU A 65 9.09 24.29 -4.29
C LEU A 65 9.43 25.49 -5.20
N VAL A 66 9.61 25.22 -6.47
CA VAL A 66 9.78 26.26 -7.51
C VAL A 66 8.44 26.61 -8.14
N GLY A 67 7.63 25.61 -8.46
CA GLY A 67 6.32 25.83 -9.02
C GLY A 67 5.53 24.55 -9.23
N ALA A 68 4.22 24.72 -9.35
CA ALA A 68 3.27 23.69 -9.73
C ALA A 68 2.11 24.35 -10.48
N PRO A 69 1.38 23.64 -11.36
CA PRO A 69 0.21 24.19 -12.01
C PRO A 69 -0.92 24.41 -11.01
N PRO A 70 -1.88 25.30 -11.31
CA PRO A 70 -3.09 25.42 -10.50
C PRO A 70 -3.90 24.11 -10.54
N THR A 71 -4.71 23.87 -9.52
CA THR A 71 -5.52 22.65 -9.37
C THR A 71 -6.42 22.37 -10.59
N SER A 72 -6.88 23.41 -11.27
CA SER A 72 -7.66 23.31 -12.51
C SER A 72 -6.93 22.63 -13.66
N ILE A 73 -5.59 22.60 -13.63
CA ILE A 73 -4.73 21.91 -14.59
C ILE A 73 -4.16 20.64 -13.96
N GLY A 74 -3.55 20.76 -12.77
CA GLY A 74 -2.88 19.66 -12.08
C GLY A 74 -3.84 18.55 -11.64
N LYS A 75 -5.12 18.84 -11.48
CA LYS A 75 -6.16 17.85 -11.15
C LYS A 75 -7.33 17.89 -12.14
N PHE A 76 -7.05 18.23 -13.40
CA PHE A 76 -8.06 18.22 -14.45
C PHE A 76 -8.63 16.80 -14.62
N GLY A 77 -9.99 16.71 -14.73
CA GLY A 77 -10.69 15.42 -14.76
C GLY A 77 -10.86 14.74 -13.40
N GLY A 78 -10.13 15.17 -12.37
CA GLY A 78 -10.26 14.70 -10.99
C GLY A 78 -10.19 13.16 -10.86
N ASP A 79 -11.04 12.62 -9.97
CA ASP A 79 -11.13 11.18 -9.77
C ASP A 79 -11.77 10.44 -10.96
N THR A 80 -12.52 11.13 -11.82
CA THR A 80 -13.16 10.52 -13.00
C THR A 80 -12.11 9.97 -13.96
N ASP A 81 -11.03 10.71 -14.22
CA ASP A 81 -9.99 10.33 -15.16
C ASP A 81 -8.91 9.45 -14.54
N ASN A 82 -8.90 9.28 -13.21
CA ASN A 82 -7.91 8.45 -12.53
C ASN A 82 -8.02 6.98 -13.00
N TRP A 83 -6.89 6.36 -13.38
CA TRP A 83 -6.80 5.03 -13.98
C TRP A 83 -7.60 4.86 -15.28
N MET A 84 -7.84 5.97 -15.99
CA MET A 84 -8.53 5.98 -17.27
C MET A 84 -7.63 6.56 -18.36
N TRP A 85 -7.95 6.23 -19.61
CA TRP A 85 -7.30 6.75 -20.80
C TRP A 85 -8.34 7.27 -21.79
N PRO A 86 -8.12 8.36 -22.52
CA PRO A 86 -6.95 9.27 -22.44
C PRO A 86 -6.96 10.15 -21.20
N ARG A 87 -5.79 10.73 -20.86
CA ARG A 87 -5.61 11.65 -19.73
C ARG A 87 -5.22 13.03 -20.23
N HIS A 88 -5.81 14.06 -19.61
CA HIS A 88 -5.54 15.46 -19.95
C HIS A 88 -5.00 16.25 -18.73
N THR A 89 -4.70 15.57 -17.64
CA THR A 89 -4.17 16.16 -16.42
C THR A 89 -2.73 16.63 -16.62
N GLY A 90 -2.42 17.87 -16.29
CA GLY A 90 -1.06 18.41 -16.22
C GLY A 90 -0.52 18.37 -14.79
N ASP A 91 -0.41 17.18 -14.21
CA ASP A 91 0.03 16.95 -12.83
C ASP A 91 1.56 16.88 -12.75
N PHE A 92 2.16 18.03 -12.46
CA PHE A 92 3.60 18.13 -12.26
C PHE A 92 3.93 19.13 -11.16
N SER A 93 5.13 19.01 -10.59
CA SER A 93 5.71 20.02 -9.71
C SER A 93 7.22 20.08 -9.93
N VAL A 94 7.77 21.28 -9.76
CA VAL A 94 9.20 21.53 -9.90
C VAL A 94 9.77 21.92 -8.55
N PHE A 95 10.78 21.19 -8.11
CA PHE A 95 11.51 21.44 -6.87
C PHE A 95 12.96 21.77 -7.18
N ARG A 96 13.59 22.53 -6.30
CA ARG A 96 15.04 22.79 -6.34
C ARG A 96 15.67 22.29 -5.06
N VAL A 97 16.72 21.51 -5.21
CA VAL A 97 17.55 21.03 -4.11
C VAL A 97 18.56 22.12 -3.76
N TYR A 98 18.72 22.40 -2.47
CA TYR A 98 19.72 23.29 -1.92
C TYR A 98 20.71 22.49 -1.07
N ALA A 99 21.95 22.98 -1.05
CA ALA A 99 23.07 22.38 -0.34
C ALA A 99 23.84 23.45 0.46
N GLY A 100 24.64 23.01 1.38
CA GLY A 100 25.56 23.89 2.11
C GLY A 100 26.59 24.57 1.20
N PRO A 101 27.42 25.46 1.76
CA PRO A 101 28.47 26.19 0.99
C PRO A 101 29.49 25.27 0.28
N ASP A 102 29.66 24.05 0.83
CA ASP A 102 30.55 22.99 0.30
C ASP A 102 29.86 22.07 -0.73
N ASN A 103 28.65 22.42 -1.13
CA ASN A 103 27.77 21.60 -2.00
C ASN A 103 27.39 20.24 -1.45
N ARG A 104 27.41 20.07 -0.11
CA ARG A 104 27.00 18.86 0.60
C ARG A 104 25.58 19.01 1.17
N PRO A 105 24.89 17.89 1.49
CA PRO A 105 23.63 17.94 2.19
C PRO A 105 23.70 18.77 3.46
N ALA A 106 22.67 19.59 3.68
CA ALA A 106 22.53 20.42 4.86
C ALA A 106 21.06 20.54 5.24
N ASP A 107 20.78 20.82 6.51
CA ASP A 107 19.46 21.24 6.95
C ASP A 107 19.12 22.62 6.39
N TYR A 108 17.83 22.99 6.42
CA TYR A 108 17.39 24.27 5.90
C TYR A 108 18.19 25.44 6.50
N SER A 109 18.73 26.28 5.64
CA SER A 109 19.34 27.56 5.99
C SER A 109 19.14 28.58 4.88
N PRO A 110 18.94 29.88 5.21
CA PRO A 110 18.92 30.96 4.21
C PRO A 110 20.23 31.06 3.43
N GLU A 111 21.35 30.62 4.02
CA GLU A 111 22.68 30.64 3.43
C GLU A 111 22.93 29.50 2.42
N ASN A 112 22.06 28.48 2.41
CA ASN A 112 22.20 27.39 1.47
C ASN A 112 22.03 27.87 0.03
N ARG A 113 22.77 27.23 -0.88
CA ARG A 113 22.78 27.54 -2.31
C ARG A 113 22.16 26.41 -3.11
N PRO A 114 21.65 26.69 -4.33
CA PRO A 114 21.22 25.64 -5.23
C PRO A 114 22.31 24.60 -5.42
N TYR A 115 21.97 23.34 -5.21
CA TYR A 115 22.87 22.21 -5.42
C TYR A 115 23.43 22.23 -6.86
N LYS A 116 24.74 22.12 -7.00
CA LYS A 116 25.40 22.02 -8.29
C LYS A 116 25.63 20.57 -8.65
N ALA A 117 24.74 20.03 -9.51
CA ALA A 117 24.89 18.68 -10.03
C ALA A 117 26.07 18.59 -11.01
N GLU A 118 26.86 17.53 -10.93
CA GLU A 118 27.94 17.24 -11.89
C GLU A 118 27.40 16.97 -13.29
N LYS A 119 26.23 16.28 -13.35
CA LYS A 119 25.52 15.97 -14.58
C LYS A 119 24.06 16.30 -14.43
N PHE A 120 23.45 16.77 -15.50
CA PHE A 120 22.01 17.05 -15.55
C PHE A 120 21.47 16.78 -16.96
N LEU A 121 20.17 16.50 -17.01
CA LEU A 121 19.45 16.36 -18.28
C LEU A 121 19.14 17.74 -18.85
N LYS A 122 19.40 17.93 -20.13
CA LYS A 122 19.04 19.18 -20.82
C LYS A 122 17.53 19.19 -21.09
N ILE A 123 16.90 20.34 -20.83
CA ILE A 123 15.52 20.57 -21.20
C ILE A 123 15.44 20.85 -22.69
N SER A 124 14.70 20.04 -23.43
CA SER A 124 14.40 20.27 -24.84
C SER A 124 13.08 21.02 -24.99
N LEU A 125 13.05 22.05 -25.81
CA LEU A 125 11.86 22.76 -26.22
C LEU A 125 11.38 22.34 -27.62
N GLY A 126 12.07 21.40 -28.26
CA GLY A 126 11.75 20.91 -29.60
C GLY A 126 10.46 20.05 -29.67
N GLY A 127 9.93 19.66 -28.52
CA GLY A 127 8.77 18.73 -28.47
C GLY A 127 9.14 17.29 -28.81
N TYR A 128 8.16 16.52 -29.22
CA TYR A 128 8.28 15.15 -29.67
C TYR A 128 7.14 14.84 -30.66
N ASP A 129 7.38 13.92 -31.56
CA ASP A 129 6.42 13.46 -32.56
C ASP A 129 5.94 12.03 -32.26
N GLU A 130 4.91 11.58 -32.98
CA GLU A 130 4.42 10.20 -32.90
C GLU A 130 5.50 9.21 -33.32
N GLY A 131 5.80 8.25 -32.47
CA GLY A 131 6.85 7.26 -32.68
C GLY A 131 8.21 7.60 -32.05
N ASP A 132 8.37 8.79 -31.50
CA ASP A 132 9.58 9.14 -30.77
C ASP A 132 9.72 8.32 -29.49
N PHE A 133 10.97 8.04 -29.13
CA PHE A 133 11.27 7.38 -27.87
C PHE A 133 10.99 8.28 -26.68
N ALA A 134 10.17 7.80 -25.75
CA ALA A 134 9.88 8.46 -24.48
C ALA A 134 10.13 7.53 -23.30
N MET A 135 10.65 8.05 -22.20
CA MET A 135 10.95 7.31 -20.98
C MET A 135 10.61 8.13 -19.75
N ILE A 136 10.02 7.46 -18.76
CA ILE A 136 9.81 8.02 -17.42
C ILE A 136 10.82 7.37 -16.47
N MET A 137 11.56 8.18 -15.71
CA MET A 137 12.44 7.70 -14.66
C MET A 137 11.78 7.87 -13.30
N GLY A 138 11.76 6.81 -12.51
CA GLY A 138 11.19 6.79 -11.17
C GLY A 138 10.94 5.37 -10.69
N PHE A 139 10.60 5.25 -9.39
CA PHE A 139 10.30 3.97 -8.78
C PHE A 139 8.79 3.77 -8.71
N PRO A 140 8.24 2.69 -9.33
CA PRO A 140 6.85 2.33 -9.10
C PRO A 140 6.65 1.90 -7.66
N GLY A 141 5.46 2.16 -7.09
CA GLY A 141 5.14 1.76 -5.72
C GLY A 141 5.17 0.25 -5.52
N SER A 142 4.57 -0.48 -6.46
CA SER A 142 4.65 -1.95 -6.51
C SER A 142 4.35 -2.46 -7.92
N THR A 143 4.97 -3.57 -8.29
CA THR A 143 4.67 -4.30 -9.52
C THR A 143 4.51 -5.78 -9.20
N GLN A 144 3.62 -6.45 -9.95
CA GLN A 144 3.35 -7.89 -9.82
C GLN A 144 3.65 -8.58 -11.15
N ARG A 145 4.84 -8.33 -11.68
CA ARG A 145 5.27 -8.81 -12.99
C ARG A 145 5.29 -10.34 -13.11
N TYR A 146 5.58 -11.02 -12.01
CA TYR A 146 5.78 -12.47 -11.97
C TYR A 146 4.56 -13.27 -11.51
N MET A 147 3.38 -12.63 -11.39
CA MET A 147 2.16 -13.37 -11.13
C MET A 147 1.92 -14.45 -12.19
N THR A 148 1.50 -15.61 -11.70
CA THR A 148 1.06 -16.72 -12.55
C THR A 148 -0.37 -16.54 -13.04
N SER A 149 -0.81 -17.33 -13.99
CA SER A 149 -2.20 -17.33 -14.47
C SER A 149 -3.19 -17.65 -13.34
N TYR A 150 -2.83 -18.51 -12.39
CA TYR A 150 -3.65 -18.85 -11.22
C TYR A 150 -3.84 -17.66 -10.28
N GLU A 151 -2.80 -16.90 -10.03
CA GLU A 151 -2.88 -15.67 -9.23
C GLU A 151 -3.67 -14.57 -9.95
N ILE A 152 -3.59 -14.50 -11.28
CA ILE A 152 -4.41 -13.58 -12.08
C ILE A 152 -5.89 -13.94 -11.96
N ASP A 153 -6.26 -15.21 -11.97
CA ASP A 153 -7.64 -15.63 -11.72
C ASP A 153 -8.11 -15.19 -10.34
N ARG A 154 -7.34 -15.44 -9.28
CA ARG A 154 -7.66 -14.98 -7.94
C ARG A 154 -7.83 -13.45 -7.88
N LEU A 155 -6.94 -12.71 -8.56
CA LEU A 155 -7.02 -11.26 -8.63
C LEU A 155 -8.32 -10.78 -9.30
N LEU A 156 -8.72 -11.42 -10.41
CA LEU A 156 -9.89 -11.03 -11.20
C LEU A 156 -11.21 -11.46 -10.60
N GLU A 157 -11.24 -12.63 -9.94
CA GLU A 157 -12.49 -13.24 -9.47
C GLU A 157 -12.74 -13.02 -7.97
N VAL A 158 -11.69 -12.71 -7.20
CA VAL A 158 -11.81 -12.53 -5.74
C VAL A 158 -11.34 -11.15 -5.31
N GLU A 159 -10.05 -10.81 -5.50
CA GLU A 159 -9.46 -9.62 -4.90
C GLU A 159 -10.12 -8.33 -5.39
N ASN A 160 -10.11 -8.12 -6.70
CA ASN A 160 -10.62 -6.89 -7.28
C ASN A 160 -12.12 -6.73 -7.12
N PRO A 161 -12.97 -7.77 -7.35
CA PRO A 161 -14.41 -7.65 -7.12
C PRO A 161 -14.76 -7.27 -5.67
N GLN A 162 -14.15 -7.93 -4.69
CA GLN A 162 -14.38 -7.61 -3.28
C GLN A 162 -13.95 -6.19 -2.95
N ARG A 163 -12.75 -5.77 -3.39
CA ARG A 163 -12.24 -4.41 -3.17
C ARG A 163 -13.12 -3.35 -3.84
N ILE A 164 -13.58 -3.62 -5.06
CA ILE A 164 -14.49 -2.71 -5.78
C ILE A 164 -15.80 -2.58 -5.02
N PHE A 165 -16.38 -3.67 -4.57
CA PHE A 165 -17.64 -3.66 -3.81
C PHE A 165 -17.47 -2.91 -2.48
N ILE A 166 -16.56 -3.34 -1.62
CA ILE A 166 -16.39 -2.78 -0.27
C ILE A 166 -16.08 -1.27 -0.33
N ARG A 167 -15.13 -0.88 -1.19
CA ARG A 167 -14.74 0.52 -1.31
C ARG A 167 -15.82 1.37 -1.97
N GLY A 168 -16.60 0.81 -2.89
CA GLY A 168 -17.76 1.46 -3.49
C GLY A 168 -18.80 1.83 -2.43
N GLU A 169 -19.16 0.88 -1.57
CA GLU A 169 -20.09 1.09 -0.46
C GLU A 169 -19.59 2.13 0.54
N ARG A 170 -18.32 2.04 0.94
CA ARG A 170 -17.70 3.03 1.81
C ARG A 170 -17.74 4.42 1.19
N GLN A 171 -17.35 4.56 -0.07
CA GLN A 171 -17.27 5.84 -0.76
C GLN A 171 -18.64 6.49 -0.96
N ALA A 172 -19.70 5.71 -1.15
CA ALA A 172 -21.07 6.23 -1.22
C ALA A 172 -21.42 6.99 0.07
N ILE A 173 -21.17 6.38 1.24
CA ILE A 173 -21.40 7.00 2.55
C ILE A 173 -20.54 8.26 2.74
N LEU A 174 -19.24 8.15 2.45
CA LEU A 174 -18.33 9.31 2.58
C LEU A 174 -18.74 10.46 1.69
N LYS A 175 -19.16 10.19 0.46
CA LYS A 175 -19.59 11.21 -0.50
C LYS A 175 -20.85 11.95 -0.04
N GLU A 176 -21.82 11.24 0.53
CA GLU A 176 -23.01 11.83 1.13
C GLU A 176 -22.66 12.78 2.28
N ASP A 177 -21.87 12.32 3.24
CA ASP A 177 -21.50 13.09 4.42
C ASP A 177 -20.60 14.30 4.06
N MET A 178 -19.70 14.13 3.10
CA MET A 178 -18.87 15.21 2.57
C MET A 178 -19.70 16.27 1.82
N ALA A 179 -20.79 15.87 1.15
CA ALA A 179 -21.70 16.80 0.50
C ALA A 179 -22.55 17.58 1.52
N ALA A 180 -22.95 16.91 2.61
CA ALA A 180 -23.76 17.50 3.66
C ALA A 180 -22.99 18.47 4.58
N SER A 181 -21.65 18.33 4.72
CA SER A 181 -20.84 19.11 5.66
C SER A 181 -19.49 19.52 5.08
N ALA A 182 -19.23 20.83 5.03
CA ALA A 182 -17.93 21.37 4.63
C ALA A 182 -16.81 20.91 5.56
N LYS A 183 -17.08 20.78 6.87
CA LYS A 183 -16.11 20.25 7.85
C LYS A 183 -15.75 18.80 7.52
N VAL A 184 -16.75 17.94 7.33
CA VAL A 184 -16.52 16.52 6.98
C VAL A 184 -15.80 16.41 5.64
N ARG A 185 -16.12 17.26 4.66
CA ARG A 185 -15.43 17.29 3.37
C ARG A 185 -13.93 17.56 3.53
N ILE A 186 -13.53 18.49 4.39
CA ILE A 186 -12.12 18.78 4.65
C ILE A 186 -11.46 17.59 5.35
N GLN A 187 -12.08 17.02 6.38
CA GLN A 187 -11.55 15.89 7.15
C GLN A 187 -11.39 14.62 6.30
N TYR A 188 -12.29 14.39 5.34
CA TYR A 188 -12.33 13.14 4.58
C TYR A 188 -11.81 13.23 3.14
N ALA A 189 -11.47 14.41 2.63
CA ALA A 189 -11.01 14.57 1.26
C ALA A 189 -9.82 13.68 0.91
N SER A 190 -8.79 13.63 1.75
CA SER A 190 -7.61 12.79 1.55
C SER A 190 -7.94 11.29 1.68
N LYS A 191 -8.73 10.91 2.66
CA LYS A 191 -9.16 9.52 2.90
C LYS A 191 -10.02 9.00 1.74
N TYR A 192 -10.92 9.85 1.23
CA TYR A 192 -11.73 9.55 0.06
C TYR A 192 -10.86 9.38 -1.19
N ALA A 193 -9.96 10.31 -1.46
CA ALA A 193 -9.06 10.25 -2.61
C ALA A 193 -8.18 8.99 -2.59
N GLN A 194 -7.62 8.64 -1.44
CA GLN A 194 -6.84 7.42 -1.27
C GLN A 194 -7.70 6.15 -1.54
N SER A 195 -8.90 6.09 -0.95
CA SER A 195 -9.81 4.96 -1.19
C SER A 195 -10.22 4.85 -2.66
N SER A 196 -10.56 6.00 -3.29
CA SER A 196 -10.93 6.09 -4.70
C SER A 196 -9.79 5.64 -5.62
N ASN A 197 -8.55 6.01 -5.32
CA ASN A 197 -7.40 5.58 -6.10
C ASN A 197 -7.29 4.05 -6.20
N TYR A 198 -7.38 3.34 -5.09
CA TYR A 198 -7.34 1.87 -5.09
C TYR A 198 -8.58 1.24 -5.74
N TRP A 199 -9.74 1.84 -5.54
CA TRP A 199 -10.99 1.42 -6.16
C TRP A 199 -10.93 1.51 -7.69
N LYS A 200 -10.52 2.66 -8.20
CA LYS A 200 -10.33 2.89 -9.64
C LYS A 200 -9.20 2.03 -10.22
N ASN A 201 -8.11 1.84 -9.49
CA ASN A 201 -7.04 0.92 -9.88
C ASN A 201 -7.57 -0.49 -10.08
N SER A 202 -8.37 -1.03 -9.14
CA SER A 202 -8.93 -2.37 -9.25
C SER A 202 -9.86 -2.51 -10.47
N ILE A 203 -10.68 -1.49 -10.75
CA ILE A 203 -11.54 -1.46 -11.95
C ILE A 203 -10.69 -1.43 -13.23
N GLY A 204 -9.74 -0.49 -13.30
CA GLY A 204 -8.88 -0.30 -14.47
C GLY A 204 -7.98 -1.49 -14.73
N LYS A 205 -7.37 -2.07 -13.67
CA LYS A 205 -6.54 -3.26 -13.75
C LYS A 205 -7.33 -4.47 -14.27
N SER A 206 -8.52 -4.73 -13.74
CA SER A 206 -9.38 -5.83 -14.20
C SER A 206 -9.76 -5.69 -15.67
N ARG A 207 -10.11 -4.45 -16.09
CA ARG A 207 -10.39 -4.15 -17.50
C ARG A 207 -9.17 -4.38 -18.38
N GLY A 208 -8.01 -3.87 -17.97
CA GLY A 208 -6.75 -3.97 -18.72
C GLY A 208 -6.30 -5.43 -18.88
N ILE A 209 -6.32 -6.21 -17.79
CA ILE A 209 -5.94 -7.64 -17.83
C ILE A 209 -6.81 -8.42 -18.80
N ARG A 210 -8.14 -8.21 -18.74
CA ARG A 210 -9.06 -8.90 -19.68
C ARG A 210 -8.88 -8.43 -21.13
N ARG A 211 -8.78 -7.11 -21.36
CA ARG A 211 -8.64 -6.55 -22.72
C ARG A 211 -7.35 -6.96 -23.42
N LEU A 212 -6.26 -7.10 -22.67
CA LEU A 212 -4.93 -7.43 -23.20
C LEU A 212 -4.63 -8.93 -23.16
N ASP A 213 -5.60 -9.74 -22.73
CA ASP A 213 -5.42 -11.17 -22.51
C ASP A 213 -4.13 -11.51 -21.73
N VAL A 214 -3.93 -10.83 -20.63
CA VAL A 214 -2.72 -11.03 -19.81
C VAL A 214 -2.67 -12.46 -19.27
N LYS A 215 -3.84 -13.05 -18.95
CA LYS A 215 -3.91 -14.45 -18.49
C LYS A 215 -3.40 -15.40 -19.56
N GLY A 216 -3.88 -15.30 -20.82
CA GLY A 216 -3.43 -16.15 -21.92
C GLY A 216 -1.93 -16.03 -22.15
N ARG A 217 -1.40 -14.81 -22.16
CA ARG A 217 0.06 -14.57 -22.25
C ARG A 217 0.85 -15.23 -21.13
N LYS A 218 0.33 -15.26 -19.91
CA LYS A 218 0.96 -15.94 -18.78
C LYS A 218 0.93 -17.45 -18.95
N GLN A 219 -0.18 -18.01 -19.42
CA GLN A 219 -0.28 -19.43 -19.72
C GLN A 219 0.71 -19.87 -20.82
N GLU A 220 0.94 -19.05 -21.85
CA GLU A 220 1.98 -19.30 -22.84
C GLU A 220 3.38 -19.31 -22.23
N GLN A 221 3.68 -18.33 -21.34
CA GLN A 221 4.96 -18.28 -20.60
C GLN A 221 5.14 -19.49 -19.68
N GLU A 222 4.10 -19.90 -18.98
CA GLU A 222 4.08 -21.07 -18.09
C GLU A 222 4.31 -22.38 -18.89
N ALA A 223 3.69 -22.52 -20.03
CA ALA A 223 3.92 -23.66 -20.93
C ALA A 223 5.36 -23.70 -21.45
N ALA A 224 5.90 -22.55 -21.85
CA ALA A 224 7.30 -22.44 -22.30
C ALA A 224 8.28 -22.76 -21.16
N PHE A 225 8.01 -22.26 -19.94
CA PHE A 225 8.79 -22.57 -18.75
C PHE A 225 8.76 -24.07 -18.42
N THR A 226 7.59 -24.70 -18.45
CA THR A 226 7.42 -26.14 -18.20
C THR A 226 8.21 -26.97 -19.20
N ALA A 227 8.14 -26.61 -20.48
CA ALA A 227 8.90 -27.29 -21.54
C ALA A 227 10.42 -27.10 -21.38
N TRP A 228 10.87 -25.95 -20.91
CA TRP A 228 12.27 -25.69 -20.60
C TRP A 228 12.72 -26.49 -19.38
N ALA A 229 11.94 -26.46 -18.28
CA ALA A 229 12.26 -27.18 -17.05
C ALA A 229 12.40 -28.71 -17.26
N ALA A 230 11.54 -29.29 -18.11
CA ALA A 230 11.59 -30.70 -18.46
C ALA A 230 12.88 -31.11 -19.19
N LYS A 231 13.53 -30.16 -19.89
CA LYS A 231 14.77 -30.43 -20.66
C LYS A 231 16.04 -30.13 -19.86
N ASN A 232 15.94 -29.34 -18.80
CA ASN A 232 17.08 -28.87 -18.04
C ASN A 232 17.05 -29.52 -16.63
N THR A 233 17.70 -30.66 -16.51
CA THR A 233 17.93 -31.31 -15.21
C THR A 233 18.98 -30.53 -14.42
N LEU A 234 18.58 -29.40 -13.87
CA LEU A 234 19.43 -28.69 -12.89
C LEU A 234 19.36 -29.43 -11.55
N PRO A 235 20.47 -29.44 -10.76
CA PRO A 235 20.53 -30.13 -9.47
C PRO A 235 19.51 -29.61 -8.44
N THR A 236 18.79 -28.55 -8.73
CA THR A 236 17.78 -27.93 -7.87
C THR A 236 16.41 -28.49 -8.25
N GLU A 237 15.96 -29.46 -7.49
CA GLU A 237 14.69 -30.21 -7.68
C GLU A 237 13.41 -29.34 -7.68
N GLY A 238 13.53 -28.01 -7.42
CA GLY A 238 12.38 -27.12 -7.26
C GLY A 238 11.72 -26.58 -8.55
N TYR A 239 12.44 -26.47 -9.67
CA TYR A 239 11.92 -25.76 -10.83
C TYR A 239 10.83 -26.52 -11.57
N SER A 240 10.94 -27.84 -11.71
CA SER A 240 9.98 -28.66 -12.46
C SER A 240 8.58 -28.66 -11.82
N ASN A 241 8.48 -28.45 -10.50
CA ASN A 241 7.22 -28.46 -9.75
C ASN A 241 6.75 -27.06 -9.32
N ALA A 242 7.50 -26.00 -9.63
CA ALA A 242 7.24 -24.65 -9.11
C ALA A 242 5.81 -24.15 -9.45
N LEU A 243 5.36 -24.33 -10.68
CA LEU A 243 4.02 -23.89 -11.09
C LEU A 243 2.90 -24.68 -10.40
N ASN A 244 3.09 -25.98 -10.17
CA ASN A 244 2.14 -26.80 -9.42
C ASN A 244 2.04 -26.36 -7.97
N LEU A 245 3.17 -26.12 -7.31
CA LEU A 245 3.18 -25.64 -5.93
C LEU A 245 2.49 -24.28 -5.78
N ILE A 246 2.69 -23.37 -6.75
CA ILE A 246 1.99 -22.09 -6.76
C ILE A 246 0.48 -22.30 -6.95
N ARG A 247 0.07 -23.15 -7.89
CA ARG A 247 -1.34 -23.47 -8.10
C ARG A 247 -1.98 -24.05 -6.86
N GLU A 248 -1.38 -25.07 -6.28
CA GLU A 248 -1.85 -25.73 -5.05
C GLU A 248 -1.97 -24.72 -3.90
N SER A 249 -0.97 -23.86 -3.70
CA SER A 249 -1.02 -22.78 -2.70
C SER A 249 -2.18 -21.80 -2.94
N VAL A 250 -2.44 -21.43 -4.18
CA VAL A 250 -3.57 -20.54 -4.53
C VAL A 250 -4.90 -21.22 -4.23
N GLU A 251 -5.05 -22.50 -4.60
CA GLU A 251 -6.27 -23.30 -4.39
C GLU A 251 -6.54 -23.56 -2.90
N GLU A 252 -5.52 -24.00 -2.15
CA GLU A 252 -5.64 -24.29 -0.71
C GLU A 252 -5.92 -23.04 0.12
N THR A 253 -5.33 -21.92 -0.24
CA THR A 253 -5.53 -20.66 0.49
C THR A 253 -6.80 -19.92 0.09
N ALA A 254 -7.47 -20.28 -1.01
CA ALA A 254 -8.60 -19.55 -1.55
C ALA A 254 -9.74 -19.28 -0.55
N PRO A 255 -10.19 -20.26 0.29
CA PRO A 255 -11.26 -20.01 1.25
C PRO A 255 -10.90 -18.96 2.30
N TYR A 256 -9.68 -19.05 2.85
CA TYR A 256 -9.19 -18.14 3.88
C TYR A 256 -8.83 -16.76 3.28
N PHE A 257 -8.31 -16.76 2.07
CA PHE A 257 -7.93 -15.53 1.37
C PHE A 257 -9.13 -14.61 1.16
N ALA A 258 -10.26 -15.16 0.69
CA ALA A 258 -11.48 -14.39 0.47
C ALA A 258 -11.99 -13.74 1.78
N SER A 259 -12.07 -14.51 2.85
CA SER A 259 -12.53 -14.02 4.17
C SER A 259 -11.55 -13.01 4.77
N SER A 260 -10.25 -13.29 4.69
CA SER A 260 -9.19 -12.37 5.16
C SER A 260 -9.25 -11.03 4.43
N GLN A 261 -9.53 -11.04 3.13
CA GLN A 261 -9.65 -9.81 2.35
C GLN A 261 -10.88 -8.99 2.74
N TYR A 262 -12.05 -9.63 2.96
CA TYR A 262 -13.22 -8.94 3.50
C TYR A 262 -12.90 -8.26 4.84
N LEU A 263 -12.29 -8.99 5.75
CA LEU A 263 -11.92 -8.47 7.06
C LEU A 263 -10.92 -7.31 6.94
N SER A 264 -9.90 -7.46 6.11
CA SER A 264 -8.89 -6.43 5.91
C SER A 264 -9.48 -5.16 5.28
N GLU A 265 -10.23 -5.28 4.18
CA GLU A 265 -10.75 -4.12 3.44
C GLU A 265 -11.95 -3.47 4.16
N ALA A 266 -12.91 -4.27 4.68
CA ALA A 266 -14.10 -3.73 5.31
C ALA A 266 -13.83 -3.26 6.74
N ILE A 267 -13.22 -4.11 7.59
CA ILE A 267 -13.01 -3.75 8.99
C ILE A 267 -11.65 -3.04 9.16
N GLY A 268 -10.57 -3.69 8.72
CA GLY A 268 -9.21 -3.25 9.01
C GLY A 268 -8.84 -1.88 8.42
N ARG A 269 -9.34 -1.57 7.22
CA ARG A 269 -9.00 -0.35 6.46
C ARG A 269 -10.13 0.68 6.42
N SER A 270 -11.37 0.29 6.74
CA SER A 270 -12.52 1.18 6.59
C SER A 270 -13.08 1.69 7.90
N VAL A 271 -12.97 0.94 9.01
CA VAL A 271 -13.49 1.32 10.34
C VAL A 271 -12.39 2.05 11.12
N GLU A 272 -12.55 3.36 11.25
CA GLU A 272 -11.47 4.24 11.73
C GLU A 272 -11.27 4.18 13.24
N ILE A 273 -12.32 3.91 14.04
CA ILE A 273 -12.22 3.80 15.51
C ILE A 273 -11.21 2.73 15.97
N LEU A 274 -10.81 1.81 15.10
CA LEU A 274 -9.78 0.83 15.40
C LEU A 274 -8.36 1.40 15.40
N ALA A 275 -8.15 2.56 14.74
CA ALA A 275 -6.82 3.16 14.65
C ALA A 275 -6.31 3.66 16.01
N PRO A 276 -7.06 4.44 16.82
CA PRO A 276 -6.60 4.84 18.14
C PRO A 276 -6.37 3.67 19.09
N ALA A 277 -7.14 2.58 18.99
CA ALA A 277 -6.87 1.37 19.77
C ALA A 277 -5.52 0.74 19.41
N ARG A 278 -5.17 0.67 18.11
CA ARG A 278 -3.85 0.19 17.65
C ARG A 278 -2.71 1.12 18.11
N LEU A 279 -2.94 2.44 18.08
CA LEU A 279 -1.97 3.41 18.58
C LEU A 279 -1.70 3.18 20.07
N ALA A 280 -2.74 2.97 20.88
CA ALA A 280 -2.62 2.71 22.32
C ALA A 280 -1.84 1.42 22.65
N VAL A 281 -1.83 0.43 21.77
CA VAL A 281 -1.01 -0.78 21.91
C VAL A 281 0.44 -0.55 21.52
N SER A 282 0.70 0.25 20.48
CA SER A 282 2.04 0.41 19.90
C SER A 282 2.84 1.60 20.44
N LYS A 283 2.19 2.59 21.04
CA LYS A 283 2.80 3.85 21.52
C LYS A 283 2.49 4.11 22.98
N LYS A 284 3.32 4.94 23.63
CA LYS A 284 3.17 5.32 25.05
C LYS A 284 3.46 6.80 25.28
N GLY A 285 2.94 7.34 26.40
CA GLY A 285 3.25 8.69 26.87
C GLY A 285 2.98 9.77 25.83
N GLY A 286 3.88 10.73 25.70
CA GLY A 286 3.74 11.88 24.79
C GLY A 286 3.60 11.49 23.33
N GLU A 287 4.27 10.42 22.88
CA GLU A 287 4.16 9.93 21.50
C GLU A 287 2.74 9.44 21.18
N LEU A 288 2.10 8.74 22.12
CA LEU A 288 0.71 8.32 21.99
C LEU A 288 -0.23 9.54 21.93
N THR A 289 -0.03 10.49 22.86
CA THR A 289 -0.85 11.70 22.92
C THR A 289 -0.83 12.48 21.61
N GLU A 290 0.34 12.72 21.03
CA GLU A 290 0.46 13.43 19.75
C GLU A 290 -0.14 12.63 18.58
N ALA A 291 0.03 11.32 18.55
CA ALA A 291 -0.57 10.48 17.53
C ALA A 291 -2.11 10.46 17.61
N LEU A 292 -2.67 10.44 18.81
CA LEU A 292 -4.13 10.54 19.01
C LEU A 292 -4.67 11.91 18.58
N LYS A 293 -4.03 13.01 18.96
CA LYS A 293 -4.42 14.36 18.50
C LYS A 293 -4.42 14.46 16.98
N ALA A 294 -3.37 13.93 16.33
CA ALA A 294 -3.28 13.91 14.87
C ALA A 294 -4.43 13.09 14.23
N PHE A 295 -4.81 11.96 14.84
CA PHE A 295 -5.94 11.16 14.38
C PHE A 295 -7.26 11.91 14.48
N TYR A 296 -7.58 12.51 15.66
CA TYR A 296 -8.87 13.17 15.90
C TYR A 296 -9.06 14.45 15.10
N LYS A 297 -7.99 15.10 14.65
CA LYS A 297 -8.07 16.26 13.75
C LYS A 297 -8.93 15.99 12.53
N ASP A 298 -8.78 14.81 11.93
CA ASP A 298 -9.46 14.41 10.70
C ASP A 298 -10.45 13.24 10.92
N TYR A 299 -10.93 13.07 12.16
CA TYR A 299 -11.91 12.06 12.52
C TYR A 299 -13.31 12.65 12.67
N ASN A 300 -14.30 11.96 12.12
CA ASN A 300 -15.71 12.27 12.33
C ASN A 300 -16.47 11.02 12.76
N MET A 301 -16.80 10.94 14.05
CA MET A 301 -17.43 9.76 14.65
C MET A 301 -18.76 9.38 13.97
N PRO A 302 -19.70 10.30 13.67
CA PRO A 302 -20.95 9.95 12.99
C PRO A 302 -20.74 9.29 11.63
N THR A 303 -19.79 9.80 10.83
CA THR A 303 -19.45 9.23 9.51
C THR A 303 -18.83 7.85 9.68
N ASP A 304 -17.86 7.69 10.59
CA ASP A 304 -17.22 6.41 10.84
C ASP A 304 -18.21 5.35 11.36
N ARG A 305 -19.14 5.73 12.25
CA ARG A 305 -20.22 4.84 12.73
C ARG A 305 -21.12 4.35 11.59
N ARG A 306 -21.49 5.21 10.64
CA ARG A 306 -22.25 4.81 9.44
C ARG A 306 -21.47 3.83 8.58
N VAL A 307 -20.20 4.13 8.33
CA VAL A 307 -19.29 3.24 7.60
C VAL A 307 -19.16 1.91 8.32
N ALA A 308 -18.91 1.91 9.62
CA ALA A 308 -18.76 0.69 10.41
C ALA A 308 -19.99 -0.22 10.34
N LYS A 309 -21.20 0.33 10.47
CA LYS A 309 -22.45 -0.43 10.31
C LYS A 309 -22.48 -1.16 8.96
N ARG A 310 -22.21 -0.43 7.87
CA ARG A 310 -22.22 -1.06 6.53
C ARG A 310 -21.12 -2.12 6.40
N MET A 311 -19.94 -1.86 6.89
CA MET A 311 -18.79 -2.78 6.81
C MET A 311 -19.02 -4.06 7.61
N PHE A 312 -19.57 -3.97 8.83
CA PHE A 312 -19.89 -5.16 9.63
C PHE A 312 -20.99 -6.01 9.00
N ARG A 313 -22.01 -5.39 8.39
CA ARG A 313 -23.02 -6.13 7.62
C ARG A 313 -22.37 -6.86 6.43
N ILE A 314 -21.54 -6.18 5.64
CA ILE A 314 -20.85 -6.78 4.49
C ILE A 314 -20.04 -8.01 4.93
N VAL A 315 -19.30 -7.91 6.03
CA VAL A 315 -18.54 -9.06 6.55
C VAL A 315 -19.47 -10.18 6.98
N GLY A 316 -20.52 -9.89 7.75
CA GLY A 316 -21.49 -10.90 8.20
C GLY A 316 -22.21 -11.62 7.07
N GLU A 317 -22.51 -10.91 5.98
CA GLU A 317 -23.22 -11.45 4.81
C GLU A 317 -22.33 -12.25 3.85
N ASN A 318 -21.03 -11.95 3.79
CA ASN A 318 -20.16 -12.43 2.70
C ASN A 318 -18.97 -13.31 3.15
N CYS A 319 -18.53 -13.22 4.42
CA CYS A 319 -17.45 -14.05 4.90
C CYS A 319 -17.95 -15.44 5.27
N LYS A 320 -17.30 -16.47 4.74
CA LYS A 320 -17.56 -17.87 5.14
C LYS A 320 -16.95 -18.18 6.51
N GLU A 321 -15.72 -17.67 6.73
CA GLU A 321 -14.97 -17.81 7.99
C GLU A 321 -15.05 -16.50 8.76
N LEU A 322 -16.03 -16.41 9.67
CA LEU A 322 -16.24 -15.23 10.50
C LEU A 322 -15.34 -15.25 11.74
N PRO A 323 -14.77 -14.10 12.14
CA PRO A 323 -14.09 -13.97 13.43
C PRO A 323 -15.01 -14.34 14.59
N SER A 324 -14.44 -14.87 15.68
CA SER A 324 -15.17 -15.28 16.87
C SER A 324 -16.09 -14.19 17.45
N VAL A 325 -15.74 -12.90 17.27
CA VAL A 325 -16.59 -11.79 17.70
C VAL A 325 -18.00 -11.83 17.09
N PHE A 326 -18.14 -12.34 15.86
CA PHE A 326 -19.47 -12.47 15.24
C PHE A 326 -20.33 -13.52 15.94
N ALA A 327 -19.78 -14.66 16.32
CA ALA A 327 -20.52 -15.69 17.06
C ALA A 327 -20.64 -15.35 18.55
N GLU A 328 -19.53 -15.02 19.21
CA GLU A 328 -19.45 -14.88 20.67
C GLU A 328 -20.03 -13.57 21.20
N VAL A 329 -19.91 -12.48 20.44
CA VAL A 329 -20.40 -11.18 20.88
C VAL A 329 -21.66 -10.80 20.11
N ILE A 330 -21.57 -10.67 18.78
CA ILE A 330 -22.71 -10.23 17.97
C ILE A 330 -23.85 -11.23 18.05
N GLY A 331 -23.56 -12.53 17.87
CA GLY A 331 -24.56 -13.58 17.95
C GLY A 331 -25.20 -13.70 19.34
N LYS A 332 -24.39 -13.88 20.40
CA LYS A 332 -24.90 -14.15 21.75
C LYS A 332 -25.49 -12.93 22.46
N ARG A 333 -24.92 -11.73 22.24
CA ARG A 333 -25.36 -10.54 23.00
C ARG A 333 -26.28 -9.62 22.21
N PHE A 334 -26.22 -9.64 20.89
CA PHE A 334 -27.00 -8.74 20.02
C PHE A 334 -27.91 -9.51 19.06
N GLY A 335 -28.10 -10.83 19.25
CA GLY A 335 -29.01 -11.63 18.43
C GLY A 335 -28.63 -11.69 16.94
N GLY A 336 -27.38 -11.44 16.61
CA GLY A 336 -26.88 -11.36 15.23
C GLY A 336 -26.99 -9.96 14.61
N ASP A 337 -27.55 -8.98 15.31
CA ASP A 337 -27.67 -7.60 14.82
C ASP A 337 -26.33 -6.86 14.90
N THR A 338 -25.68 -6.76 13.73
CA THR A 338 -24.39 -6.06 13.58
C THR A 338 -24.50 -4.55 13.82
N ASP A 339 -25.66 -3.94 13.54
CA ASP A 339 -25.88 -2.52 13.75
C ASP A 339 -25.99 -2.18 15.22
N ALA A 340 -26.75 -2.99 15.97
CA ALA A 340 -26.85 -2.86 17.42
C ALA A 340 -25.47 -3.04 18.10
N TYR A 341 -24.66 -3.99 17.62
CA TYR A 341 -23.30 -4.14 18.08
C TYR A 341 -22.42 -2.91 17.80
N VAL A 342 -22.48 -2.37 16.59
CA VAL A 342 -21.72 -1.15 16.23
C VAL A 342 -22.20 0.03 17.07
N ASP A 343 -23.51 0.21 17.25
CA ASP A 343 -24.03 1.25 18.14
C ASP A 343 -23.46 1.12 19.55
N TYR A 344 -23.51 -0.07 20.12
CA TYR A 344 -22.92 -0.35 21.42
C TYR A 344 -21.42 -0.04 21.46
N LEU A 345 -20.66 -0.42 20.43
CA LEU A 345 -19.22 -0.16 20.33
C LEU A 345 -18.92 1.35 20.39
N TYR A 346 -19.62 2.15 19.60
CA TYR A 346 -19.36 3.60 19.53
C TYR A 346 -19.88 4.35 20.76
N ASP A 347 -20.96 3.89 21.38
CA ASP A 347 -21.52 4.52 22.60
C ASP A 347 -20.67 4.22 23.84
N ASN A 348 -19.94 3.10 23.88
CA ASN A 348 -19.19 2.66 25.04
C ASN A 348 -17.66 2.75 24.89
N SER A 349 -17.11 2.93 23.70
CA SER A 349 -15.68 3.02 23.49
C SER A 349 -15.14 4.38 23.91
N VAL A 350 -14.05 4.37 24.66
CA VAL A 350 -13.29 5.58 24.97
C VAL A 350 -12.74 6.24 23.71
N PHE A 351 -12.47 5.46 22.67
CA PHE A 351 -11.92 5.94 21.40
C PHE A 351 -12.95 6.59 20.46
N ALA A 352 -14.23 6.58 20.81
CA ALA A 352 -15.24 7.31 20.07
C ALA A 352 -15.25 8.82 20.38
N ASP A 353 -14.61 9.22 21.46
CA ASP A 353 -14.54 10.60 21.95
C ASP A 353 -13.09 11.00 22.22
N GLU A 354 -12.63 12.11 21.58
CA GLU A 354 -11.26 12.62 21.71
C GLU A 354 -10.88 12.89 23.18
N ARG A 355 -11.77 13.49 23.97
CA ARG A 355 -11.49 13.88 25.35
C ARG A 355 -11.28 12.64 26.23
N LYS A 356 -12.10 11.61 26.02
CA LYS A 356 -11.99 10.35 26.76
C LYS A 356 -10.72 9.58 26.36
N ALA A 357 -10.33 9.64 25.10
CA ALA A 357 -9.15 8.96 24.60
C ALA A 357 -7.83 9.63 25.04
N LEU A 358 -7.86 10.94 25.32
CA LEU A 358 -6.70 11.72 25.76
C LEU A 358 -6.60 11.83 27.30
N ALA A 359 -7.63 11.45 28.05
CA ALA A 359 -7.65 11.41 29.51
C ALA A 359 -6.93 10.16 30.04
#